data_56823ca551c6cf44a26ce8b2c6d177f6
#
_entry.id   56823ca551c6cf44a26ce8b2c6d177f6
#
_cell.length_a   1.000
_cell.length_b   1.000
_cell.length_c   1.000
_cell.angle_alpha   90.00
_cell.angle_beta   90.00
_cell.angle_gamma   90.00
#
_symmetry.space_group_name_H-M   'P 1'
#
loop_
_entity.id
_entity.type
_entity.pdbx_description
1 polymer ?
#
loop_
_entity_poly.entity_id
_entity_poly.type
_entity_poly.pdbx_seq_one_letter_code
_entity_poly.pdbx_strand_id
1 'polypeptide(L)'
;MGLFPGGEGILRCGGRLHNAPLPYTARFPAILPRKHHFTILMIRKSHNNVMHNGVKETLTDLRSRFWVVKGRQTVRKVIFSCATCKKLDGRPYNAPPRPPLPDFRVSDEMAFTQVGVDFAGPVYLKDVYSKSKKVYKAYIAIFTCASSRAVYLELVPDLSTETFLRCLKGFVSRRGVPRLVISDNGKTFKGSSLKPFLSQHGIVWKFNVPRAPWWGGVFERMVRSVKCCLEKTLGNARVTFEEFQTVLVEVEGILNSRPLTYVYEELEEPITPSSLCIGRRLLSPIPKTQDSISATTATELSKRQKHLDLVLKHFWNRWRREYLSELREHHLGKKTSQSRVIKKGDVVCVHEDNVPRQRWKLATVQELIHGRDNLVRAAVVRLASKGARVEIQRPVQKLYPVEVYELHGGGNEENVVTAPPIIRFVPEEAVETVRCG
;
A
#
# COMPACT_ATOMS: atom_id res chain seq x y z
N MET A 1 48.41 17.62 0.23
CA MET A 1 48.29 18.35 1.51
C MET A 1 49.50 18.05 2.32
N GLY A 2 50.33 19.07 2.66
CA GLY A 2 51.51 18.91 3.51
C GLY A 2 51.11 18.82 4.99
N LEU A 3 51.65 17.83 5.68
CA LEU A 3 51.51 17.72 7.15
C LEU A 3 52.75 18.30 7.80
N PHE A 4 52.57 19.12 8.84
CA PHE A 4 53.69 19.67 9.60
C PHE A 4 53.32 19.82 11.06
N PRO A 5 54.30 19.69 11.98
CA PRO A 5 54.09 19.99 13.41
C PRO A 5 53.99 21.50 13.59
N GLY A 6 52.94 21.99 14.26
CA GLY A 6 52.83 23.36 14.74
C GLY A 6 53.71 23.60 15.98
N GLY A 7 53.88 24.85 16.39
CA GLY A 7 54.76 25.24 17.52
C GLY A 7 54.41 24.58 18.85
N GLU A 8 53.24 23.98 19.03
CA GLU A 8 52.77 23.27 20.23
C GLU A 8 52.80 21.73 20.06
N GLY A 9 53.54 21.22 19.08
CA GLY A 9 53.55 19.78 18.80
C GLY A 9 52.23 19.23 18.14
N ILE A 10 51.25 20.09 17.85
CA ILE A 10 50.00 19.73 17.24
C ILE A 10 50.20 19.55 15.72
N LEU A 11 49.83 18.37 15.17
CA LEU A 11 49.90 18.10 13.78
C LEU A 11 48.84 18.92 13.00
N ARG A 12 49.29 19.68 12.03
CA ARG A 12 48.44 20.56 11.18
C ARG A 12 48.51 20.20 9.71
N CYS A 13 47.49 20.60 8.98
CA CYS A 13 47.38 20.37 7.55
C CYS A 13 47.55 21.67 6.78
N GLY A 14 48.57 21.73 5.92
CA GLY A 14 48.80 22.85 5.00
C GLY A 14 48.22 22.57 3.60
N GLY A 15 47.80 23.63 2.94
CA GLY A 15 47.20 23.53 1.62
C GLY A 15 47.27 24.84 0.84
N ARG A 16 46.46 24.99 -0.19
CA ARG A 16 46.45 26.13 -1.13
C ARG A 16 46.02 27.46 -0.48
N LEU A 17 45.54 27.44 0.73
CA LEU A 17 45.07 28.64 1.46
C LEU A 17 46.16 29.34 2.26
N HIS A 18 47.42 29.01 2.05
CA HIS A 18 48.56 29.59 2.79
C HIS A 18 48.57 31.12 2.78
N ASN A 19 48.27 31.75 1.68
CA ASN A 19 48.29 33.20 1.50
C ASN A 19 46.87 33.86 1.63
N ALA A 20 45.87 33.09 2.01
CA ALA A 20 44.48 33.62 2.14
C ALA A 20 44.38 34.54 3.39
N PRO A 21 43.58 35.61 3.36
CA PRO A 21 43.34 36.49 4.51
C PRO A 21 42.39 35.82 5.52
N LEU A 22 42.81 34.68 6.03
CA LEU A 22 42.06 33.87 7.01
C LEU A 22 42.86 33.69 8.32
N PRO A 23 42.22 33.46 9.45
CA PRO A 23 42.90 33.11 10.71
C PRO A 23 43.83 31.92 10.57
N TYR A 24 44.92 31.89 11.32
CA TYR A 24 45.93 30.82 11.26
C TYR A 24 45.32 29.43 11.38
N THR A 25 44.33 29.23 12.27
CA THR A 25 43.63 27.95 12.46
C THR A 25 42.85 27.49 11.22
N ALA A 26 42.33 28.42 10.43
CA ALA A 26 41.61 28.11 9.21
C ALA A 26 42.54 27.82 8.02
N ARG A 27 43.72 28.48 7.97
CA ARG A 27 44.77 28.20 7.01
C ARG A 27 45.47 26.88 7.28
N PHE A 28 45.68 26.56 8.56
CA PHE A 28 46.39 25.40 9.07
C PHE A 28 45.57 24.65 10.14
N PRO A 29 44.48 24.00 9.75
CA PRO A 29 43.62 23.32 10.71
C PRO A 29 44.32 22.11 11.35
N ALA A 30 44.12 21.92 12.64
CA ALA A 30 44.66 20.78 13.39
C ALA A 30 44.00 19.47 12.94
N ILE A 31 44.79 18.42 12.78
CA ILE A 31 44.30 17.12 12.35
C ILE A 31 43.69 16.36 13.49
N LEU A 32 42.47 15.88 13.30
CA LEU A 32 41.78 15.04 14.29
C LEU A 32 41.62 13.59 13.77
N PRO A 33 41.88 12.60 14.63
CA PRO A 33 41.69 11.20 14.30
C PRO A 33 40.20 10.87 14.15
N ARG A 34 39.86 10.12 13.13
CA ARG A 34 38.47 9.86 12.71
C ARG A 34 37.54 9.27 13.77
N LYS A 35 38.06 8.34 14.60
CA LYS A 35 37.25 7.56 15.56
C LYS A 35 37.32 8.11 16.99
N HIS A 36 38.06 9.15 17.23
CA HIS A 36 38.28 9.67 18.58
C HIS A 36 37.04 10.39 19.11
N HIS A 37 36.74 10.24 20.40
CA HIS A 37 35.57 10.85 21.05
C HIS A 37 35.56 12.37 20.91
N PHE A 38 36.70 13.02 21.09
CA PHE A 38 36.85 14.47 20.92
C PHE A 38 36.42 14.92 19.51
N THR A 39 36.76 14.16 18.47
CA THR A 39 36.32 14.46 17.09
C THR A 39 34.81 14.43 16.96
N ILE A 40 34.16 13.46 17.60
CA ILE A 40 32.69 13.34 17.58
C ILE A 40 32.06 14.55 18.29
N LEU A 41 32.65 14.99 19.46
CA LEU A 41 32.17 16.15 20.16
C LEU A 41 32.33 17.44 19.36
N MET A 42 33.46 17.61 18.66
CA MET A 42 33.70 18.78 17.83
C MET A 42 32.73 18.81 16.61
N ILE A 43 32.46 17.67 16.02
CA ILE A 43 31.45 17.58 14.94
C ILE A 43 30.06 17.93 15.46
N ARG A 44 29.67 17.43 16.64
CA ARG A 44 28.38 17.78 17.28
C ARG A 44 28.28 19.28 17.58
N LYS A 45 29.36 19.87 18.10
CA LYS A 45 29.43 21.32 18.36
C LYS A 45 29.27 22.11 17.06
N SER A 46 30.02 21.78 16.00
CA SER A 46 29.88 22.42 14.68
C SER A 46 28.50 22.26 14.08
N HIS A 47 27.89 21.08 14.26
CA HIS A 47 26.52 20.82 13.79
C HIS A 47 25.47 21.68 14.49
N ASN A 48 25.62 21.89 15.79
CA ASN A 48 24.76 22.79 16.57
C ASN A 48 25.00 24.27 16.17
N ASN A 49 26.27 24.67 16.00
CA ASN A 49 26.59 26.03 15.57
C ASN A 49 25.91 26.43 14.25
N VAL A 50 25.85 25.50 13.29
CA VAL A 50 25.17 25.72 12.00
C VAL A 50 23.69 25.39 12.02
N MET A 51 23.04 25.34 13.19
CA MET A 51 21.60 25.11 13.37
C MET A 51 21.08 23.86 12.64
N HIS A 52 21.85 22.78 12.69
CA HIS A 52 21.54 21.49 12.04
C HIS A 52 21.44 21.54 10.51
N ASN A 53 22.04 22.50 9.84
CA ASN A 53 21.95 22.75 8.40
C ASN A 53 22.76 21.75 7.54
N GLY A 54 22.76 20.47 7.91
CA GLY A 54 23.27 19.36 7.12
C GLY A 54 24.79 19.17 7.12
N VAL A 55 25.24 18.24 6.28
CA VAL A 55 26.63 17.77 6.25
C VAL A 55 27.62 18.80 5.71
N LYS A 56 27.22 19.58 4.69
CA LYS A 56 28.11 20.52 4.02
C LYS A 56 28.47 21.66 4.95
N GLU A 57 27.49 22.27 5.57
CA GLU A 57 27.67 23.43 6.46
C GLU A 57 28.42 23.02 7.75
N THR A 58 28.06 21.89 8.36
CA THR A 58 28.80 21.34 9.50
C THR A 58 30.28 21.08 9.17
N LEU A 59 30.56 20.55 7.97
CA LEU A 59 31.92 20.29 7.53
C LEU A 59 32.71 21.59 7.29
N THR A 60 32.06 22.63 6.80
CA THR A 60 32.65 23.93 6.55
C THR A 60 33.01 24.61 7.88
N ASP A 61 32.10 24.64 8.87
CA ASP A 61 32.36 25.15 10.20
C ASP A 61 33.51 24.38 10.89
N LEU A 62 33.46 23.05 10.83
CA LEU A 62 34.52 22.20 11.39
C LEU A 62 35.91 22.50 10.79
N ARG A 63 36.00 22.72 9.48
CA ARG A 63 37.24 22.98 8.77
C ARG A 63 37.87 24.34 9.05
N SER A 64 37.12 25.23 9.64
CA SER A 64 37.69 26.50 10.12
C SER A 64 38.73 26.31 11.25
N ARG A 65 38.77 25.14 11.89
CA ARG A 65 39.67 24.84 13.03
C ARG A 65 40.33 23.48 12.92
N PHE A 66 39.61 22.48 12.37
CA PHE A 66 40.01 21.07 12.43
C PHE A 66 39.89 20.38 11.06
N TRP A 67 40.86 19.54 10.78
CA TRP A 67 40.82 18.67 9.62
C TRP A 67 40.61 17.23 10.06
N VAL A 68 39.54 16.61 9.60
CA VAL A 68 39.23 15.21 9.88
C VAL A 68 39.44 14.37 8.61
N VAL A 69 40.22 13.30 8.73
CA VAL A 69 40.44 12.35 7.62
C VAL A 69 39.13 11.70 7.22
N LYS A 70 38.79 11.72 5.90
CA LYS A 70 37.46 11.31 5.41
C LYS A 70 36.31 12.06 6.09
N GLY A 71 36.49 13.35 6.37
CA GLY A 71 35.62 14.20 7.18
C GLY A 71 34.16 14.15 6.78
N ARG A 72 33.84 14.19 5.45
CA ARG A 72 32.44 14.13 4.97
C ARG A 72 31.72 12.87 5.43
N GLN A 73 32.40 11.70 5.37
CA GLN A 73 31.80 10.44 5.83
C GLN A 73 31.61 10.42 7.36
N THR A 74 32.58 10.94 8.09
CA THR A 74 32.55 11.02 9.56
C THR A 74 31.45 11.96 10.04
N VAL A 75 31.35 13.16 9.48
CA VAL A 75 30.28 14.13 9.75
C VAL A 75 28.91 13.54 9.42
N ARG A 76 28.77 12.90 8.25
CA ARG A 76 27.51 12.24 7.86
C ARG A 76 27.09 11.17 8.88
N LYS A 77 28.04 10.37 9.38
CA LYS A 77 27.76 9.34 10.39
C LYS A 77 27.27 9.96 11.70
N VAL A 78 27.92 11.05 12.15
CA VAL A 78 27.55 11.76 13.40
C VAL A 78 26.18 12.44 13.26
N ILE A 79 25.93 13.14 12.15
CA ILE A 79 24.62 13.78 11.89
C ILE A 79 23.51 12.75 11.81
N PHE A 80 23.77 11.57 11.25
CA PHE A 80 22.79 10.49 11.19
C PHE A 80 22.33 10.02 12.59
N SER A 81 23.14 10.25 13.65
CA SER A 81 22.76 9.97 15.03
C SER A 81 22.06 11.14 15.75
N CYS A 82 21.95 12.30 15.12
CA CYS A 82 21.29 13.46 15.71
C CYS A 82 19.77 13.26 15.82
N ALA A 83 19.21 13.36 17.03
CA ALA A 83 17.79 13.18 17.29
C ALA A 83 16.94 14.24 16.58
N THR A 84 17.39 15.51 16.58
CA THR A 84 16.71 16.62 15.91
C THR A 84 16.59 16.38 14.40
N CYS A 85 17.72 16.06 13.73
CA CYS A 85 17.71 15.76 12.30
C CYS A 85 16.88 14.52 11.97
N LYS A 86 16.93 13.49 12.82
CA LYS A 86 16.09 12.30 12.62
C LYS A 86 14.61 12.59 12.72
N LYS A 87 14.22 13.38 13.70
CA LYS A 87 12.83 13.79 13.86
C LYS A 87 12.32 14.52 12.61
N LEU A 88 13.15 15.35 11.98
CA LEU A 88 12.75 16.17 10.83
C LEU A 88 12.95 15.45 9.48
N ASP A 89 14.11 14.80 9.27
CA ASP A 89 14.54 14.25 7.97
C ASP A 89 14.58 12.71 7.95
N GLY A 90 14.34 12.05 9.09
CA GLY A 90 14.38 10.59 9.21
C GLY A 90 13.42 9.90 8.24
N ARG A 91 13.76 8.70 7.82
CA ARG A 91 12.90 7.86 6.99
C ARG A 91 12.03 6.96 7.86
N PRO A 92 10.83 6.59 7.40
CA PRO A 92 10.00 5.61 8.12
C PRO A 92 10.68 4.25 8.12
N TYR A 93 10.16 3.33 8.91
CA TYR A 93 10.52 1.92 8.76
C TYR A 93 10.19 1.45 7.35
N ASN A 94 11.06 0.62 6.79
CA ASN A 94 10.80 0.02 5.49
C ASN A 94 9.62 -0.93 5.58
N ALA A 95 8.78 -0.91 4.55
CA ALA A 95 7.76 -1.93 4.41
C ALA A 95 8.45 -3.30 4.24
N PRO A 96 8.00 -4.32 4.97
CA PRO A 96 8.45 -5.67 4.70
C PRO A 96 8.07 -6.09 3.27
N PRO A 97 8.70 -7.13 2.70
CA PRO A 97 8.31 -7.67 1.41
C PRO A 97 6.79 -7.89 1.35
N ARG A 98 6.23 -7.74 0.17
CA ARG A 98 4.77 -7.95 0.01
C ARG A 98 4.44 -9.40 0.37
N PRO A 99 3.39 -9.63 1.17
CA PRO A 99 2.96 -10.99 1.49
C PRO A 99 2.44 -11.70 0.25
N PRO A 100 2.39 -13.02 0.25
CA PRO A 100 1.58 -13.78 -0.69
C PRO A 100 0.16 -13.20 -0.76
N LEU A 101 -0.47 -13.29 -1.91
CA LEU A 101 -1.86 -12.90 -2.03
C LEU A 101 -2.70 -13.77 -1.07
N PRO A 102 -3.65 -13.17 -0.34
CA PRO A 102 -4.51 -13.95 0.53
C PRO A 102 -5.40 -14.90 -0.29
N ASP A 103 -5.77 -16.03 0.29
CA ASP A 103 -6.53 -17.10 -0.35
C ASP A 103 -7.79 -16.59 -1.05
N PHE A 104 -8.49 -15.63 -0.45
CA PHE A 104 -9.68 -15.00 -1.02
C PHE A 104 -9.42 -14.22 -2.31
N ARG A 105 -8.17 -13.96 -2.66
CA ARG A 105 -7.78 -13.27 -3.91
C ARG A 105 -7.48 -14.24 -5.04
N VAL A 106 -7.14 -15.46 -4.70
CA VAL A 106 -6.67 -16.50 -5.63
C VAL A 106 -7.61 -17.71 -5.66
N SER A 107 -8.73 -17.65 -4.91
CA SER A 107 -9.75 -18.69 -4.94
C SER A 107 -10.57 -18.62 -6.23
N ASP A 108 -10.99 -19.77 -6.72
CA ASP A 108 -11.87 -19.95 -7.87
C ASP A 108 -13.34 -20.09 -7.47
N GLU A 109 -13.68 -19.56 -6.30
CA GLU A 109 -15.07 -19.47 -5.85
C GLU A 109 -15.89 -18.57 -6.76
N MET A 110 -17.21 -18.77 -6.75
CA MET A 110 -18.16 -17.97 -7.53
C MET A 110 -17.92 -16.46 -7.30
N ALA A 111 -18.13 -15.69 -8.36
CA ALA A 111 -17.99 -14.24 -8.28
C ALA A 111 -18.85 -13.65 -7.17
N PHE A 112 -18.30 -12.65 -6.46
CA PHE A 112 -18.92 -11.98 -5.30
C PHE A 112 -19.10 -12.83 -4.02
N THR A 113 -18.57 -14.05 -3.95
CA THR A 113 -18.49 -14.79 -2.68
C THR A 113 -17.65 -14.06 -1.64
N GLN A 114 -16.65 -13.32 -2.10
CA GLN A 114 -15.75 -12.52 -1.27
C GLN A 114 -15.63 -11.11 -1.84
N VAL A 115 -15.99 -10.10 -1.05
CA VAL A 115 -16.24 -8.74 -1.52
C VAL A 115 -15.49 -7.71 -0.69
N GLY A 116 -14.84 -6.78 -1.37
CA GLY A 116 -14.37 -5.54 -0.77
C GLY A 116 -15.42 -4.44 -0.94
N VAL A 117 -15.71 -3.69 0.11
CA VAL A 117 -16.69 -2.59 0.09
C VAL A 117 -16.02 -1.28 0.46
N ASP A 118 -16.35 -0.23 -0.29
CA ASP A 118 -15.88 1.12 -0.04
C ASP A 118 -16.88 2.16 -0.58
N PHE A 119 -16.70 3.42 -0.20
CA PHE A 119 -17.50 4.52 -0.70
C PHE A 119 -16.65 5.50 -1.52
N ALA A 120 -17.25 6.01 -2.60
CA ALA A 120 -16.71 7.14 -3.35
C ALA A 120 -17.66 8.34 -3.24
N GLY A 121 -17.09 9.53 -3.27
CA GLY A 121 -17.86 10.78 -3.21
C GLY A 121 -17.24 11.81 -2.27
N PRO A 122 -17.97 12.90 -1.92
CA PRO A 122 -19.32 13.17 -2.37
C PRO A 122 -19.44 13.52 -3.84
N VAL A 123 -20.57 13.14 -4.47
CA VAL A 123 -21.01 13.63 -5.76
C VAL A 123 -22.13 14.63 -5.56
N TYR A 124 -22.22 15.63 -6.43
CA TYR A 124 -23.16 16.73 -6.30
C TYR A 124 -24.22 16.66 -7.39
N LEU A 125 -25.47 16.47 -7.01
CA LEU A 125 -26.61 16.23 -7.88
C LEU A 125 -27.59 17.39 -7.84
N LYS A 126 -28.29 17.62 -8.98
CA LYS A 126 -29.40 18.59 -9.05
C LYS A 126 -30.65 18.01 -8.41
N ASP A 127 -31.35 18.83 -7.68
CA ASP A 127 -32.71 18.54 -7.26
C ASP A 127 -33.71 19.01 -8.36
N VAL A 128 -34.39 18.03 -8.95
CA VAL A 128 -35.39 18.29 -10.00
C VAL A 128 -36.66 18.88 -9.46
N TYR A 129 -37.03 18.56 -8.24
CA TYR A 129 -38.30 18.94 -7.61
C TYR A 129 -38.26 20.30 -6.93
N SER A 130 -37.07 20.85 -6.73
CA SER A 130 -36.90 22.16 -6.13
C SER A 130 -36.80 23.28 -7.17
N LYS A 131 -37.75 24.28 -7.12
CA LYS A 131 -37.67 25.52 -7.92
C LYS A 131 -36.37 26.29 -7.68
N SER A 132 -35.65 26.04 -6.58
CA SER A 132 -34.41 26.69 -6.21
C SER A 132 -33.23 25.76 -6.58
N LYS A 133 -32.75 25.70 -7.76
CA LYS A 133 -31.51 25.04 -8.26
C LYS A 133 -30.56 24.46 -7.16
N LYS A 134 -31.14 23.89 -6.11
CA LYS A 134 -30.41 23.32 -4.96
C LYS A 134 -29.63 22.10 -5.42
N VAL A 135 -28.43 22.00 -4.88
CA VAL A 135 -27.51 20.87 -5.11
C VAL A 135 -27.41 20.08 -3.81
N TYR A 136 -27.58 18.80 -3.87
CA TYR A 136 -27.40 17.93 -2.71
C TYR A 136 -26.26 16.92 -2.93
N LYS A 137 -25.74 16.39 -1.82
CA LYS A 137 -24.66 15.43 -1.84
C LYS A 137 -25.23 14.01 -1.93
N ALA A 138 -24.59 13.19 -2.74
CA ALA A 138 -24.81 11.74 -2.76
C ALA A 138 -23.45 11.02 -2.77
N TYR A 139 -23.47 9.72 -2.60
CA TYR A 139 -22.27 8.90 -2.54
C TYR A 139 -22.46 7.64 -3.38
N ILE A 140 -21.38 6.98 -3.71
CA ILE A 140 -21.38 5.75 -4.49
C ILE A 140 -20.86 4.64 -3.59
N ALA A 141 -21.71 3.65 -3.31
CA ALA A 141 -21.28 2.40 -2.69
C ALA A 141 -20.66 1.49 -3.77
N ILE A 142 -19.47 0.98 -3.53
CA ILE A 142 -18.69 0.19 -4.46
C ILE A 142 -18.43 -1.17 -3.83
N PHE A 143 -18.97 -2.21 -4.42
CA PHE A 143 -18.67 -3.59 -4.06
C PHE A 143 -17.74 -4.17 -5.11
N THR A 144 -16.61 -4.68 -4.70
CA THR A 144 -15.58 -5.24 -5.59
C THR A 144 -15.39 -6.72 -5.28
N CYS A 145 -15.62 -7.58 -6.25
CA CYS A 145 -15.30 -9.00 -6.12
C CYS A 145 -13.79 -9.18 -5.93
N ALA A 146 -13.39 -9.97 -4.96
CA ALA A 146 -11.98 -10.15 -4.62
C ALA A 146 -11.23 -10.94 -5.70
N SER A 147 -11.82 -11.98 -6.28
CA SER A 147 -11.23 -12.86 -7.30
C SER A 147 -11.40 -12.32 -8.70
N SER A 148 -12.63 -12.13 -9.18
CA SER A 148 -12.94 -11.70 -10.55
C SER A 148 -12.68 -10.23 -10.84
N ARG A 149 -12.52 -9.39 -9.79
CA ARG A 149 -12.39 -7.93 -9.91
C ARG A 149 -13.61 -7.24 -10.50
N ALA A 150 -14.74 -7.94 -10.57
CA ALA A 150 -16.00 -7.34 -10.93
C ALA A 150 -16.45 -6.30 -9.91
N VAL A 151 -17.12 -5.28 -10.37
CA VAL A 151 -17.69 -4.24 -9.51
C VAL A 151 -19.21 -4.27 -9.57
N TYR A 152 -19.85 -3.87 -8.48
CA TYR A 152 -21.25 -3.52 -8.39
C TYR A 152 -21.35 -2.14 -7.77
N LEU A 153 -22.04 -1.24 -8.41
CA LEU A 153 -22.12 0.18 -8.08
C LEU A 153 -23.55 0.56 -7.72
N GLU A 154 -23.72 1.26 -6.61
CA GLU A 154 -25.02 1.76 -6.17
C GLU A 154 -24.91 3.22 -5.74
N LEU A 155 -25.84 4.06 -6.21
CA LEU A 155 -25.91 5.46 -5.78
C LEU A 155 -26.70 5.54 -4.48
N VAL A 156 -26.12 6.17 -3.46
CA VAL A 156 -26.73 6.32 -2.14
C VAL A 156 -26.78 7.78 -1.70
N PRO A 157 -27.88 8.22 -1.04
CA PRO A 157 -28.06 9.63 -0.68
C PRO A 157 -27.15 10.08 0.46
N ASP A 158 -26.78 9.17 1.34
CA ASP A 158 -25.96 9.46 2.54
C ASP A 158 -25.09 8.26 2.94
N LEU A 159 -24.24 8.47 3.95
CA LEU A 159 -23.36 7.44 4.52
C LEU A 159 -23.91 6.85 5.83
N SER A 160 -25.24 6.87 6.04
CA SER A 160 -25.85 6.25 7.22
C SER A 160 -25.76 4.72 7.15
N THR A 161 -25.79 4.06 8.30
CA THR A 161 -25.79 2.60 8.37
C THR A 161 -27.07 2.02 7.77
N GLU A 162 -28.18 2.69 7.93
CA GLU A 162 -29.51 2.29 7.41
C GLU A 162 -29.53 2.33 5.89
N THR A 163 -28.99 3.39 5.29
CA THR A 163 -28.85 3.50 3.83
C THR A 163 -27.92 2.42 3.29
N PHE A 164 -26.81 2.18 3.97
CA PHE A 164 -25.90 1.11 3.58
C PHE A 164 -26.56 -0.27 3.71
N LEU A 165 -27.34 -0.53 4.75
CA LEU A 165 -28.07 -1.80 4.91
C LEU A 165 -29.06 -2.04 3.76
N ARG A 166 -29.78 -1.00 3.30
CA ARG A 166 -30.64 -1.08 2.10
C ARG A 166 -29.83 -1.43 0.85
N CYS A 167 -28.72 -0.74 0.67
CA CYS A 167 -27.78 -1.01 -0.43
C CYS A 167 -27.24 -2.45 -0.39
N LEU A 168 -26.82 -2.94 0.78
CA LEU A 168 -26.33 -4.30 0.97
C LEU A 168 -27.42 -5.34 0.67
N LYS A 169 -28.66 -5.11 1.06
CA LYS A 169 -29.79 -5.97 0.70
C LYS A 169 -30.01 -6.01 -0.81
N GLY A 170 -29.97 -4.86 -1.48
CA GLY A 170 -30.03 -4.76 -2.95
C GLY A 170 -28.91 -5.52 -3.64
N PHE A 171 -27.68 -5.40 -3.12
CA PHE A 171 -26.53 -6.16 -3.61
C PHE A 171 -26.74 -7.67 -3.45
N VAL A 172 -27.13 -8.13 -2.25
CA VAL A 172 -27.38 -9.56 -1.96
C VAL A 172 -28.45 -10.15 -2.88
N SER A 173 -29.52 -9.41 -3.13
CA SER A 173 -30.60 -9.85 -4.01
C SER A 173 -30.19 -9.99 -5.48
N ARG A 174 -29.17 -9.23 -5.95
CA ARG A 174 -28.72 -9.24 -7.35
C ARG A 174 -27.48 -10.10 -7.59
N ARG A 175 -26.62 -10.28 -6.59
CA ARG A 175 -25.30 -10.93 -6.71
C ARG A 175 -25.11 -12.14 -5.81
N GLY A 176 -26.06 -12.41 -4.92
CA GLY A 176 -26.00 -13.47 -3.92
C GLY A 176 -25.36 -13.02 -2.59
N VAL A 177 -25.45 -13.89 -1.61
CA VAL A 177 -24.93 -13.63 -0.25
C VAL A 177 -23.42 -13.81 -0.23
N PRO A 178 -22.62 -12.78 0.11
CA PRO A 178 -21.18 -12.94 0.23
C PRO A 178 -20.84 -13.68 1.53
N ARG A 179 -19.88 -14.59 1.47
CA ARG A 179 -19.34 -15.26 2.65
C ARG A 179 -18.44 -14.32 3.46
N LEU A 180 -17.66 -13.47 2.76
CA LEU A 180 -16.71 -12.55 3.38
C LEU A 180 -16.87 -11.15 2.80
N VAL A 181 -17.02 -10.16 3.69
CA VAL A 181 -16.95 -8.74 3.33
C VAL A 181 -15.74 -8.10 4.00
N ILE A 182 -15.01 -7.29 3.25
CA ILE A 182 -13.83 -6.56 3.72
C ILE A 182 -14.06 -5.07 3.46
N SER A 183 -13.89 -4.23 4.49
CA SER A 183 -14.03 -2.78 4.36
C SER A 183 -12.94 -2.04 5.13
N ASP A 184 -12.91 -0.74 4.97
CA ASP A 184 -12.20 0.14 5.88
C ASP A 184 -12.90 0.22 7.25
N ASN A 185 -12.39 1.06 8.14
CA ASN A 185 -12.93 1.27 9.49
C ASN A 185 -14.01 2.36 9.56
N GLY A 186 -14.69 2.65 8.45
CA GLY A 186 -15.77 3.64 8.39
C GLY A 186 -16.87 3.40 9.44
N LYS A 187 -17.40 4.48 10.02
CA LYS A 187 -18.47 4.39 11.02
C LYS A 187 -19.72 3.70 10.47
N THR A 188 -20.03 3.93 9.20
CA THR A 188 -21.15 3.31 8.47
C THR A 188 -21.13 1.78 8.58
N PHE A 189 -19.95 1.16 8.49
CA PHE A 189 -19.79 -0.30 8.54
C PHE A 189 -19.76 -0.89 9.94
N LYS A 190 -19.73 -0.05 10.98
CA LYS A 190 -19.69 -0.46 12.40
C LYS A 190 -21.03 -0.30 13.12
N GLY A 191 -22.06 0.13 12.40
CA GLY A 191 -23.38 0.35 12.98
C GLY A 191 -24.01 -0.93 13.53
N SER A 192 -24.69 -0.82 14.67
CA SER A 192 -25.31 -1.96 15.34
C SER A 192 -26.43 -2.63 14.53
N SER A 193 -27.10 -1.86 13.66
CA SER A 193 -28.17 -2.34 12.78
C SER A 193 -27.71 -3.33 11.70
N LEU A 194 -26.39 -3.39 11.40
CA LEU A 194 -25.84 -4.37 10.46
C LEU A 194 -25.71 -5.77 11.07
N LYS A 195 -25.42 -5.87 12.37
CA LYS A 195 -25.10 -7.14 13.03
C LYS A 195 -26.18 -8.22 12.87
N PRO A 196 -27.49 -7.93 13.08
CA PRO A 196 -28.55 -8.94 12.92
C PRO A 196 -28.57 -9.49 11.49
N PHE A 197 -28.47 -8.62 10.48
CA PHE A 197 -28.47 -9.03 9.08
C PHE A 197 -27.25 -9.90 8.74
N LEU A 198 -26.07 -9.53 9.22
CA LEU A 198 -24.84 -10.30 8.98
C LEU A 198 -24.92 -11.69 9.62
N SER A 199 -25.41 -11.77 10.87
CA SER A 199 -25.57 -13.05 11.58
C SER A 199 -26.60 -13.95 10.90
N GLN A 200 -27.73 -13.40 10.48
CA GLN A 200 -28.79 -14.14 9.81
C GLN A 200 -28.33 -14.79 8.50
N HIS A 201 -27.42 -14.12 7.77
CA HIS A 201 -26.93 -14.60 6.48
C HIS A 201 -25.54 -15.27 6.55
N GLY A 202 -24.96 -15.44 7.74
CA GLY A 202 -23.65 -16.05 7.92
C GLY A 202 -22.49 -15.25 7.29
N ILE A 203 -22.65 -13.92 7.16
CA ILE A 203 -21.65 -13.05 6.52
C ILE A 203 -20.54 -12.71 7.52
N VAL A 204 -19.32 -13.06 7.21
CA VAL A 204 -18.13 -12.67 7.99
C VAL A 204 -17.65 -11.29 7.54
N TRP A 205 -17.54 -10.34 8.46
CA TRP A 205 -17.03 -8.99 8.18
C TRP A 205 -15.63 -8.79 8.74
N LYS A 206 -14.68 -8.36 7.90
CA LYS A 206 -13.31 -8.03 8.30
C LYS A 206 -12.99 -6.58 8.01
N PHE A 207 -12.38 -5.91 8.97
CA PHE A 207 -11.92 -4.54 8.83
C PHE A 207 -10.42 -4.48 8.52
N ASN A 208 -10.02 -3.54 7.69
CA ASN A 208 -8.62 -3.25 7.44
C ASN A 208 -7.93 -2.65 8.67
N VAL A 209 -6.62 -2.81 8.74
CA VAL A 209 -5.82 -2.08 9.74
C VAL A 209 -5.98 -0.56 9.51
N PRO A 210 -6.29 0.23 10.56
CA PRO A 210 -6.47 1.66 10.43
C PRO A 210 -5.27 2.36 9.77
N ARG A 211 -5.53 3.24 8.80
CA ARG A 211 -4.51 4.00 8.04
C ARG A 211 -3.50 3.14 7.26
N ALA A 212 -3.88 1.93 6.89
CA ALA A 212 -3.11 1.04 6.04
C ALA A 212 -3.85 0.81 4.70
N PRO A 213 -3.93 1.82 3.80
CA PRO A 213 -4.71 1.73 2.57
C PRO A 213 -4.30 0.55 1.69
N TRP A 214 -3.02 0.18 1.67
CA TRP A 214 -2.55 -0.98 0.90
C TRP A 214 -3.15 -2.34 1.33
N TRP A 215 -3.77 -2.43 2.49
CA TRP A 215 -4.54 -3.62 2.90
C TRP A 215 -5.86 -3.70 2.14
N GLY A 216 -6.41 -2.56 1.73
CA GLY A 216 -7.60 -2.41 0.91
C GLY A 216 -7.36 -2.38 -0.60
N GLY A 217 -6.14 -2.64 -1.08
CA GLY A 217 -5.76 -2.52 -2.49
C GLY A 217 -6.62 -3.31 -3.49
N VAL A 218 -7.46 -4.22 -2.99
CA VAL A 218 -8.46 -4.94 -3.80
C VAL A 218 -9.53 -3.97 -4.32
N PHE A 219 -10.07 -3.12 -3.47
CA PHE A 219 -11.18 -2.22 -3.77
C PHE A 219 -10.72 -0.77 -4.02
N GLU A 220 -9.66 -0.27 -3.38
CA GLU A 220 -9.18 1.11 -3.56
C GLU A 220 -8.82 1.45 -5.01
N ARG A 221 -8.20 0.50 -5.72
CA ARG A 221 -7.92 0.67 -7.16
C ARG A 221 -9.21 0.81 -7.97
N MET A 222 -10.26 0.07 -7.61
CA MET A 222 -11.55 0.16 -8.30
C MET A 222 -12.26 1.47 -8.01
N VAL A 223 -12.22 1.97 -6.79
CA VAL A 223 -12.69 3.33 -6.44
C VAL A 223 -12.04 4.38 -7.33
N ARG A 224 -10.72 4.31 -7.51
CA ARG A 224 -10.00 5.22 -8.41
C ARG A 224 -10.45 5.08 -9.86
N SER A 225 -10.67 3.87 -10.35
CA SER A 225 -11.14 3.61 -11.72
C SER A 225 -12.55 4.18 -11.93
N VAL A 226 -13.46 3.96 -10.99
CA VAL A 226 -14.83 4.52 -11.01
C VAL A 226 -14.79 6.03 -11.07
N LYS A 227 -14.02 6.67 -10.18
CA LYS A 227 -13.85 8.14 -10.15
C LYS A 227 -13.33 8.65 -11.49
N CYS A 228 -12.28 8.05 -12.03
CA CYS A 228 -11.70 8.46 -13.31
C CYS A 228 -12.69 8.31 -14.48
N CYS A 229 -13.49 7.25 -14.52
CA CYS A 229 -14.54 7.10 -15.54
C CYS A 229 -15.61 8.18 -15.40
N LEU A 230 -16.10 8.42 -14.19
CA LEU A 230 -17.12 9.45 -13.94
C LEU A 230 -16.62 10.87 -14.26
N GLU A 231 -15.40 11.21 -13.86
CA GLU A 231 -14.77 12.49 -14.16
C GLU A 231 -14.66 12.73 -15.69
N LYS A 232 -14.29 11.68 -16.44
CA LYS A 232 -14.16 11.75 -17.90
C LYS A 232 -15.52 11.80 -18.62
N THR A 233 -16.54 11.13 -18.06
CA THR A 233 -17.88 11.04 -18.68
C THR A 233 -18.71 12.27 -18.37
N LEU A 234 -18.74 12.69 -17.11
CA LEU A 234 -19.58 13.79 -16.66
C LEU A 234 -18.87 15.15 -16.66
N GLY A 235 -17.54 15.17 -16.47
CA GLY A 235 -16.80 16.41 -16.33
C GLY A 235 -17.41 17.32 -15.25
N ASN A 236 -17.83 18.50 -15.64
CA ASN A 236 -18.51 19.48 -14.78
C ASN A 236 -20.04 19.47 -14.91
N ALA A 237 -20.62 18.50 -15.64
CA ALA A 237 -22.06 18.41 -15.82
C ALA A 237 -22.77 18.16 -14.49
N ARG A 238 -23.83 18.95 -14.26
CA ARG A 238 -24.71 18.74 -13.10
C ARG A 238 -25.92 17.94 -13.56
N VAL A 239 -26.01 16.71 -13.12
CA VAL A 239 -27.07 15.75 -13.50
C VAL A 239 -28.01 15.49 -12.32
N THR A 240 -29.18 14.92 -12.60
CA THR A 240 -30.14 14.48 -11.59
C THR A 240 -29.73 13.13 -11.00
N PHE A 241 -30.46 12.64 -10.01
CA PHE A 241 -30.20 11.33 -9.40
C PHE A 241 -30.36 10.20 -10.42
N GLU A 242 -31.43 10.22 -11.19
CA GLU A 242 -31.78 9.21 -12.17
C GLU A 242 -30.76 9.19 -13.34
N GLU A 243 -30.39 10.36 -13.83
CA GLU A 243 -29.37 10.50 -14.88
C GLU A 243 -28.02 9.97 -14.38
N PHE A 244 -27.62 10.35 -13.15
CA PHE A 244 -26.37 9.86 -12.59
C PHE A 244 -26.39 8.35 -12.35
N GLN A 245 -27.53 7.81 -11.90
CA GLN A 245 -27.70 6.37 -11.69
C GLN A 245 -27.54 5.60 -13.01
N THR A 246 -28.12 6.12 -14.12
CA THR A 246 -27.96 5.54 -15.45
C THR A 246 -26.49 5.52 -15.88
N VAL A 247 -25.80 6.64 -15.77
CA VAL A 247 -24.35 6.75 -16.06
C VAL A 247 -23.53 5.79 -15.17
N LEU A 248 -23.91 5.67 -13.90
CA LEU A 248 -23.22 4.77 -12.96
C LEU A 248 -23.33 3.30 -13.38
N VAL A 249 -24.50 2.87 -13.85
CA VAL A 249 -24.73 1.51 -14.38
C VAL A 249 -23.93 1.29 -15.67
N GLU A 250 -23.85 2.28 -16.56
CA GLU A 250 -23.01 2.22 -17.76
C GLU A 250 -21.52 2.08 -17.40
N VAL A 251 -21.03 2.86 -16.41
CA VAL A 251 -19.67 2.76 -15.90
C VAL A 251 -19.41 1.37 -15.28
N GLU A 252 -20.38 0.80 -14.54
CA GLU A 252 -20.29 -0.58 -14.06
C GLU A 252 -20.09 -1.57 -15.23
N GLY A 253 -20.89 -1.47 -16.27
CA GLY A 253 -20.81 -2.30 -17.48
C GLY A 253 -19.43 -2.20 -18.16
N ILE A 254 -18.92 -0.98 -18.34
CA ILE A 254 -17.60 -0.71 -18.93
C ILE A 254 -16.49 -1.33 -18.08
N LEU A 255 -16.50 -1.09 -16.76
CA LEU A 255 -15.48 -1.63 -15.86
C LEU A 255 -15.52 -3.16 -15.78
N ASN A 256 -16.71 -3.77 -15.88
CA ASN A 256 -16.85 -5.22 -15.87
C ASN A 256 -16.52 -5.86 -17.24
N SER A 257 -16.46 -5.08 -18.30
CA SER A 257 -16.06 -5.53 -19.65
C SER A 257 -14.57 -5.29 -19.94
N ARG A 258 -13.81 -4.67 -19.01
CA ARG A 258 -12.38 -4.44 -19.22
C ARG A 258 -11.60 -5.75 -19.29
N PRO A 259 -10.54 -5.84 -20.13
CA PRO A 259 -9.68 -7.02 -20.16
C PRO A 259 -8.91 -7.17 -18.84
N LEU A 260 -8.85 -8.39 -18.32
CA LEU A 260 -8.01 -8.80 -17.19
C LEU A 260 -6.68 -9.41 -17.65
N THR A 261 -6.62 -9.89 -18.89
CA THR A 261 -5.45 -10.51 -19.52
C THR A 261 -5.04 -9.71 -20.75
N TYR A 262 -3.81 -9.95 -21.23
CA TYR A 262 -3.35 -9.32 -22.46
C TYR A 262 -4.20 -9.75 -23.66
N VAL A 263 -4.38 -8.83 -24.61
CA VAL A 263 -5.03 -9.09 -25.90
C VAL A 263 -3.93 -9.40 -26.89
N TYR A 264 -3.82 -10.66 -27.34
CA TYR A 264 -2.94 -11.07 -28.44
C TYR A 264 -3.76 -11.11 -29.73
N GLU A 265 -3.16 -10.69 -30.85
CA GLU A 265 -3.84 -10.56 -32.16
C GLU A 265 -4.42 -11.88 -32.69
N GLU A 266 -3.94 -13.04 -32.24
CA GLU A 266 -4.30 -14.37 -32.76
C GLU A 266 -5.14 -15.23 -31.81
N LEU A 267 -5.56 -14.71 -30.64
CA LEU A 267 -6.18 -15.54 -29.61
C LEU A 267 -7.56 -15.01 -29.19
N GLU A 268 -8.36 -15.96 -28.72
CA GLU A 268 -9.68 -15.83 -28.10
C GLU A 268 -9.90 -14.53 -27.33
N GLU A 269 -11.15 -14.10 -27.20
CA GLU A 269 -11.54 -12.91 -26.44
C GLU A 269 -10.85 -12.84 -25.06
N PRO A 270 -10.34 -11.65 -24.65
CA PRO A 270 -9.67 -11.50 -23.35
C PRO A 270 -10.65 -11.80 -22.22
N ILE A 271 -10.13 -12.40 -21.15
CA ILE A 271 -10.92 -12.61 -19.93
C ILE A 271 -11.33 -11.28 -19.34
N THR A 272 -12.61 -11.13 -19.02
CA THR A 272 -13.18 -9.94 -18.38
C THR A 272 -13.83 -10.30 -17.05
N PRO A 273 -14.03 -9.34 -16.13
CA PRO A 273 -14.82 -9.58 -14.92
C PRO A 273 -16.20 -10.14 -15.21
N SER A 274 -16.87 -9.63 -16.24
CA SER A 274 -18.21 -10.10 -16.63
C SER A 274 -18.22 -11.54 -17.14
N SER A 275 -17.20 -11.96 -17.89
CA SER A 275 -17.11 -13.35 -18.35
C SER A 275 -17.00 -14.34 -17.19
N LEU A 276 -16.33 -13.95 -16.10
CA LEU A 276 -16.24 -14.73 -14.87
C LEU A 276 -17.55 -14.72 -14.03
N CYS A 277 -18.39 -13.70 -14.19
CA CYS A 277 -19.63 -13.56 -13.44
C CYS A 277 -20.83 -14.20 -14.15
N ILE A 278 -20.95 -13.98 -15.47
CA ILE A 278 -22.12 -14.32 -16.27
C ILE A 278 -21.80 -15.12 -17.55
N GLY A 279 -20.56 -15.58 -17.69
CA GLY A 279 -20.13 -16.40 -18.84
C GLY A 279 -19.97 -15.65 -20.17
N ARG A 280 -20.15 -14.32 -20.19
CA ARG A 280 -20.00 -13.51 -21.42
C ARG A 280 -19.54 -12.10 -21.10
N ARG A 281 -19.02 -11.39 -22.09
CA ARG A 281 -18.72 -9.97 -22.01
C ARG A 281 -20.03 -9.17 -22.13
N LEU A 282 -20.24 -8.17 -21.23
CA LEU A 282 -21.47 -7.36 -21.22
C LEU A 282 -21.63 -6.49 -22.48
N LEU A 283 -20.52 -5.92 -22.98
CA LEU A 283 -20.51 -5.00 -24.13
C LEU A 283 -20.19 -5.71 -25.46
N SER A 284 -20.16 -7.04 -25.49
CA SER A 284 -20.07 -7.77 -26.76
C SER A 284 -21.39 -7.68 -27.54
N PRO A 285 -21.34 -7.51 -28.87
CA PRO A 285 -22.53 -7.65 -29.70
C PRO A 285 -23.19 -9.01 -29.42
N ILE A 286 -24.48 -9.00 -29.21
CA ILE A 286 -25.23 -10.26 -29.07
C ILE A 286 -25.04 -11.02 -30.37
N PRO A 287 -24.50 -12.25 -30.38
CA PRO A 287 -24.47 -13.05 -31.61
C PRO A 287 -25.89 -13.11 -32.15
N LYS A 288 -26.10 -12.70 -33.40
CA LYS A 288 -27.35 -12.88 -34.08
C LYS A 288 -27.53 -14.38 -34.31
N THR A 289 -28.01 -15.11 -33.32
CA THR A 289 -28.50 -16.45 -33.50
C THR A 289 -29.80 -16.31 -34.26
N GLN A 290 -29.72 -16.51 -35.58
CA GLN A 290 -30.87 -16.73 -36.47
C GLN A 290 -31.46 -18.11 -36.22
N ASP A 291 -31.78 -18.45 -34.96
CA ASP A 291 -32.54 -19.67 -34.73
C ASP A 291 -33.77 -19.29 -33.90
N SER A 292 -34.89 -19.42 -34.63
CA SER A 292 -36.24 -19.38 -34.11
C SER A 292 -36.35 -20.05 -32.75
N ILE A 293 -36.92 -19.34 -31.80
CA ILE A 293 -37.29 -19.86 -30.46
C ILE A 293 -38.43 -20.90 -30.71
N SER A 294 -38.03 -22.11 -31.08
CA SER A 294 -38.88 -23.27 -30.92
C SER A 294 -38.83 -23.76 -29.50
N ALA A 295 -39.96 -24.21 -29.00
CA ALA A 295 -40.19 -24.61 -27.61
C ALA A 295 -39.03 -25.46 -27.03
N THR A 296 -38.32 -24.90 -26.08
CA THR A 296 -37.12 -25.50 -25.43
C THR A 296 -37.56 -26.63 -24.51
N THR A 297 -37.22 -27.86 -24.83
CA THR A 297 -37.50 -29.02 -23.97
C THR A 297 -36.60 -29.03 -22.72
N ALA A 298 -37.04 -29.68 -21.64
CA ALA A 298 -36.26 -29.83 -20.42
C ALA A 298 -34.86 -30.42 -20.64
N THR A 299 -34.72 -31.27 -21.67
CA THR A 299 -33.45 -31.86 -22.12
C THR A 299 -32.50 -30.83 -22.73
N GLU A 300 -33.01 -29.85 -23.47
CA GLU A 300 -32.23 -28.76 -24.05
C GLU A 300 -31.79 -27.74 -23.01
N LEU A 301 -32.64 -27.46 -22.02
CA LEU A 301 -32.26 -26.64 -20.85
C LEU A 301 -31.11 -27.27 -20.09
N SER A 302 -31.14 -28.61 -19.90
CA SER A 302 -30.04 -29.34 -19.25
C SER A 302 -28.74 -29.31 -20.07
N LYS A 303 -28.81 -29.40 -21.38
CA LYS A 303 -27.66 -29.27 -22.31
C LYS A 303 -27.10 -27.86 -22.27
N ARG A 304 -27.95 -26.84 -22.25
CA ARG A 304 -27.57 -25.43 -22.20
C ARG A 304 -26.91 -25.08 -20.88
N GLN A 305 -27.41 -25.62 -19.74
CA GLN A 305 -26.79 -25.47 -18.42
C GLN A 305 -25.39 -26.10 -18.39
N LYS A 306 -25.24 -27.33 -18.88
CA LYS A 306 -23.93 -28.00 -18.98
C LYS A 306 -22.94 -27.23 -19.85
N HIS A 307 -23.43 -26.62 -20.95
CA HIS A 307 -22.60 -25.77 -21.80
C HIS A 307 -22.12 -24.52 -21.07
N LEU A 308 -22.98 -23.83 -20.32
CA LEU A 308 -22.62 -22.66 -19.50
C LEU A 308 -21.57 -23.03 -18.44
N ASP A 309 -21.76 -24.14 -17.75
CA ASP A 309 -20.81 -24.64 -16.76
C ASP A 309 -19.45 -24.95 -17.38
N LEU A 310 -19.42 -25.50 -18.61
CA LEU A 310 -18.19 -25.75 -19.36
C LEU A 310 -17.48 -24.44 -19.73
N VAL A 311 -18.21 -23.45 -20.21
CA VAL A 311 -17.70 -22.12 -20.59
C VAL A 311 -17.12 -21.42 -19.37
N LEU A 312 -17.84 -21.41 -18.24
CA LEU A 312 -17.35 -20.84 -16.99
C LEU A 312 -16.07 -21.55 -16.51
N LYS A 313 -16.06 -22.88 -16.56
CA LYS A 313 -14.86 -23.67 -16.21
C LYS A 313 -13.66 -23.34 -17.09
N HIS A 314 -13.90 -23.11 -18.39
CA HIS A 314 -12.86 -22.68 -19.34
C HIS A 314 -12.30 -21.30 -18.97
N PHE A 315 -13.15 -20.30 -18.69
CA PHE A 315 -12.72 -18.98 -18.25
C PHE A 315 -11.92 -19.03 -16.93
N TRP A 316 -12.36 -19.83 -15.95
CA TRP A 316 -11.63 -19.97 -14.68
C TRP A 316 -10.26 -20.65 -14.85
N ASN A 317 -10.14 -21.63 -15.78
CA ASN A 317 -8.86 -22.25 -16.11
C ASN A 317 -7.90 -21.25 -16.76
N ARG A 318 -8.40 -20.38 -17.67
CA ARG A 318 -7.62 -19.31 -18.26
C ARG A 318 -7.24 -18.25 -17.22
N TRP A 319 -8.16 -17.87 -16.34
CA TRP A 319 -7.90 -16.95 -15.24
C TRP A 319 -6.75 -17.44 -14.36
N ARG A 320 -6.71 -18.72 -14.01
CA ARG A 320 -5.59 -19.30 -13.25
C ARG A 320 -4.28 -19.20 -14.03
N ARG A 321 -4.26 -19.59 -15.31
CA ARG A 321 -3.04 -19.63 -16.12
C ARG A 321 -2.52 -18.24 -16.51
N GLU A 322 -3.38 -17.34 -16.94
CA GLU A 322 -3.00 -16.05 -17.50
C GLU A 322 -2.97 -14.96 -16.42
N TYR A 323 -4.10 -14.67 -15.79
CA TYR A 323 -4.21 -13.55 -14.85
C TYR A 323 -3.42 -13.74 -13.56
N LEU A 324 -3.43 -14.93 -12.94
CA LEU A 324 -2.62 -15.17 -11.74
C LEU A 324 -1.11 -15.17 -12.03
N SER A 325 -0.70 -15.63 -13.23
CA SER A 325 0.70 -15.57 -13.64
C SER A 325 1.17 -14.13 -13.83
N GLU A 326 0.37 -13.29 -14.46
CA GLU A 326 0.65 -11.86 -14.61
C GLU A 326 0.78 -11.14 -13.25
N LEU A 327 -0.06 -11.47 -12.28
CA LEU A 327 0.05 -10.91 -10.93
C LEU A 327 1.38 -11.25 -10.23
N ARG A 328 2.04 -12.35 -10.62
CA ARG A 328 3.37 -12.72 -10.10
C ARG A 328 4.45 -11.74 -10.57
N GLU A 329 4.43 -11.34 -11.83
CA GLU A 329 5.49 -10.52 -12.45
C GLU A 329 5.46 -9.07 -11.97
N HIS A 330 4.30 -8.51 -11.71
CA HIS A 330 4.14 -7.11 -11.28
C HIS A 330 4.73 -6.81 -9.89
N HIS A 331 5.25 -7.80 -9.18
CA HIS A 331 5.66 -7.67 -7.76
C HIS A 331 7.16 -7.78 -7.49
N LEU A 332 8.00 -7.89 -8.53
CA LEU A 332 9.45 -7.79 -8.38
C LEU A 332 9.85 -6.33 -8.10
N GLY A 333 9.52 -5.87 -6.89
CA GLY A 333 9.92 -4.55 -6.40
C GLY A 333 11.42 -4.46 -6.18
N LYS A 334 12.02 -3.30 -6.48
CA LYS A 334 13.43 -2.97 -6.25
C LYS A 334 13.88 -3.44 -4.86
N LYS A 335 14.95 -4.24 -4.80
CA LYS A 335 15.64 -4.61 -3.55
C LYS A 335 16.04 -3.33 -2.83
N THR A 336 15.40 -3.02 -1.72
CA THR A 336 15.78 -1.92 -0.83
C THR A 336 16.87 -2.41 0.11
N SER A 337 17.96 -1.63 0.19
CA SER A 337 19.09 -1.81 1.11
C SER A 337 18.62 -1.99 2.55
N GLN A 338 19.39 -2.72 3.35
CA GLN A 338 19.25 -3.08 4.77
C GLN A 338 18.14 -2.33 5.51
N SER A 339 17.03 -3.03 5.76
CA SER A 339 15.87 -2.48 6.44
C SER A 339 16.04 -2.57 7.95
N ARG A 340 15.82 -1.47 8.63
CA ARG A 340 15.73 -1.43 10.08
C ARG A 340 14.45 -2.16 10.51
N VAL A 341 14.59 -3.17 11.35
CA VAL A 341 13.45 -3.92 11.89
C VAL A 341 12.91 -3.17 13.10
N ILE A 342 11.61 -2.96 13.16
CA ILE A 342 10.92 -2.38 14.33
C ILE A 342 10.89 -3.37 15.47
N LYS A 343 11.11 -2.85 16.71
CA LYS A 343 11.09 -3.65 17.94
C LYS A 343 10.10 -3.09 18.95
N LYS A 344 9.60 -3.94 19.84
CA LYS A 344 8.86 -3.50 21.02
C LYS A 344 9.74 -2.60 21.87
N GLY A 345 9.21 -1.47 22.34
CA GLY A 345 9.95 -0.46 23.11
C GLY A 345 10.56 0.66 22.25
N ASP A 346 10.62 0.53 20.92
CA ASP A 346 11.13 1.59 20.05
C ASP A 346 10.35 2.89 20.22
N VAL A 347 11.08 4.01 20.33
CA VAL A 347 10.48 5.35 20.32
C VAL A 347 10.37 5.83 18.87
N VAL A 348 9.16 6.20 18.48
CA VAL A 348 8.81 6.55 17.10
C VAL A 348 8.04 7.86 17.01
N CYS A 349 8.21 8.60 15.92
CA CYS A 349 7.28 9.64 15.50
C CYS A 349 6.17 9.00 14.66
N VAL A 350 4.92 9.30 14.98
CA VAL A 350 3.75 8.79 14.28
C VAL A 350 3.34 9.77 13.20
N HIS A 351 3.30 9.31 11.95
CA HIS A 351 2.84 10.13 10.84
C HIS A 351 1.35 10.51 11.02
N GLU A 352 1.06 11.79 10.90
CA GLU A 352 -0.30 12.33 10.85
C GLU A 352 -0.50 13.04 9.51
N ASP A 353 -1.56 12.66 8.79
CA ASP A 353 -1.90 13.26 7.50
C ASP A 353 -2.30 14.74 7.70
N ASN A 354 -1.89 15.63 6.80
CA ASN A 354 -2.15 17.08 6.85
C ASN A 354 -1.58 17.83 8.08
N VAL A 355 -0.64 17.23 8.80
CA VAL A 355 0.05 17.85 9.92
C VAL A 355 1.54 17.99 9.59
N PRO A 356 2.16 19.17 9.73
CA PRO A 356 3.59 19.34 9.56
C PRO A 356 4.38 18.36 10.46
N ARG A 357 5.46 17.79 9.93
CA ARG A 357 6.24 16.75 10.62
C ARG A 357 6.76 17.16 12.00
N GLN A 358 7.05 18.44 12.18
CA GLN A 358 7.48 19.00 13.47
C GLN A 358 6.45 18.80 14.60
N ARG A 359 5.17 18.71 14.26
CA ARG A 359 4.04 18.53 15.18
C ARG A 359 3.62 17.06 15.34
N TRP A 360 4.27 16.11 14.66
CA TRP A 360 3.96 14.70 14.83
C TRP A 360 4.24 14.24 16.25
N LYS A 361 3.33 13.42 16.77
CA LYS A 361 3.39 12.93 18.14
C LYS A 361 4.45 11.83 18.26
N LEU A 362 5.17 11.85 19.40
CA LEU A 362 6.03 10.76 19.81
C LEU A 362 5.16 9.64 20.40
N ALA A 363 5.59 8.40 20.17
CA ALA A 363 4.95 7.23 20.73
C ALA A 363 5.97 6.12 20.98
N THR A 364 5.62 5.20 21.87
CA THR A 364 6.42 3.99 22.16
C THR A 364 5.69 2.77 21.60
N VAL A 365 6.40 1.89 20.90
CA VAL A 365 5.88 0.63 20.38
C VAL A 365 5.56 -0.31 21.54
N GLN A 366 4.29 -0.70 21.67
CA GLN A 366 3.82 -1.62 22.71
C GLN A 366 3.76 -3.05 22.22
N GLU A 367 3.21 -3.26 21.04
CA GLU A 367 2.99 -4.57 20.46
C GLU A 367 3.24 -4.54 18.95
N LEU A 368 3.73 -5.67 18.41
CA LEU A 368 3.98 -5.85 16.99
C LEU A 368 2.84 -6.69 16.38
N ILE A 369 2.27 -6.21 15.29
CA ILE A 369 1.21 -6.92 14.56
C ILE A 369 1.85 -7.62 13.36
N HIS A 370 1.82 -8.95 13.41
CA HIS A 370 2.36 -9.80 12.37
C HIS A 370 1.32 -10.08 11.28
N GLY A 371 1.76 -10.17 10.04
CA GLY A 371 0.97 -10.69 8.94
C GLY A 371 0.88 -12.22 8.95
N ARG A 372 0.15 -12.79 8.00
CA ARG A 372 0.08 -14.27 7.82
C ARG A 372 1.44 -14.90 7.45
N ASP A 373 2.35 -14.10 6.94
CA ASP A 373 3.74 -14.44 6.60
C ASP A 373 4.71 -14.24 7.77
N ASN A 374 4.21 -14.08 8.97
CA ASN A 374 4.95 -13.82 10.20
C ASN A 374 5.85 -12.56 10.17
N LEU A 375 5.70 -11.69 9.16
CA LEU A 375 6.42 -10.43 9.10
C LEU A 375 5.64 -9.31 9.80
N VAL A 376 6.36 -8.42 10.50
CA VAL A 376 5.76 -7.27 11.19
C VAL A 376 5.26 -6.26 10.16
N ARG A 377 3.95 -6.02 10.13
CA ARG A 377 3.31 -5.11 9.18
C ARG A 377 2.70 -3.88 9.80
N ALA A 378 2.34 -3.96 11.07
CA ALA A 378 1.81 -2.86 11.85
C ALA A 378 2.29 -2.97 13.30
N ALA A 379 2.06 -1.94 14.09
CA ALA A 379 2.32 -1.96 15.52
C ALA A 379 1.24 -1.19 16.28
N VAL A 380 0.98 -1.62 17.52
CA VAL A 380 0.26 -0.84 18.51
C VAL A 380 1.27 0.10 19.16
N VAL A 381 1.01 1.40 19.09
CA VAL A 381 1.88 2.42 19.66
C VAL A 381 1.13 3.27 20.69
N ARG A 382 1.77 3.54 21.81
CA ARG A 382 1.24 4.41 22.88
C ARG A 382 1.76 5.81 22.67
N LEU A 383 0.85 6.76 22.48
CA LEU A 383 1.18 8.17 22.30
C LEU A 383 1.72 8.78 23.61
N ALA A 384 2.76 9.61 23.50
CA ALA A 384 3.22 10.46 24.58
C ALA A 384 2.25 11.67 24.70
N SER A 385 1.22 11.55 25.53
CA SER A 385 0.28 12.65 25.82
C SER A 385 0.19 12.87 27.32
N LYS A 386 0.01 14.13 27.74
CA LYS A 386 -0.24 14.47 29.15
C LYS A 386 -1.68 14.04 29.50
N GLY A 387 -1.83 12.99 30.29
CA GLY A 387 -3.08 12.64 30.96
C GLY A 387 -3.79 11.36 30.49
N ALA A 388 -3.90 11.03 29.24
CA ALA A 388 -4.59 9.81 28.79
C ALA A 388 -3.64 8.83 28.09
N ARG A 389 -3.72 7.55 28.47
CA ARG A 389 -3.00 6.47 27.76
C ARG A 389 -3.75 6.15 26.47
N VAL A 390 -3.40 6.83 25.40
CA VAL A 390 -4.01 6.57 24.08
C VAL A 390 -3.13 5.60 23.30
N GLU A 391 -3.65 4.42 23.04
CA GLU A 391 -3.03 3.43 22.15
C GLU A 391 -3.67 3.46 20.78
N ILE A 392 -2.84 3.43 19.74
CA ILE A 392 -3.29 3.47 18.35
C ILE A 392 -2.52 2.43 17.53
N GLN A 393 -3.21 1.82 16.59
CA GLN A 393 -2.58 0.93 15.62
C GLN A 393 -2.10 1.73 14.40
N ARG A 394 -0.87 1.48 13.96
CA ARG A 394 -0.29 2.10 12.76
C ARG A 394 0.54 1.09 11.98
N PRO A 395 0.51 1.16 10.65
CA PRO A 395 1.42 0.39 9.81
C PRO A 395 2.86 0.88 9.97
N VAL A 396 3.83 -0.02 9.83
CA VAL A 396 5.24 0.28 10.04
C VAL A 396 5.76 1.43 9.17
N GLN A 397 5.20 1.62 7.96
CA GLN A 397 5.56 2.71 7.04
C GLN A 397 5.12 4.11 7.53
N LYS A 398 4.20 4.17 8.48
CA LYS A 398 3.75 5.42 9.13
C LYS A 398 4.47 5.68 10.46
N LEU A 399 5.48 4.87 10.80
CA LEU A 399 6.28 4.96 12.02
C LEU A 399 7.73 5.33 11.67
N TYR A 400 8.25 6.38 12.29
CA TYR A 400 9.57 6.93 12.03
C TYR A 400 10.42 6.78 13.28
N PRO A 401 11.49 5.96 13.29
CA PRO A 401 12.32 5.75 14.45
C PRO A 401 13.08 7.01 14.84
N VAL A 402 13.04 7.36 16.12
CA VAL A 402 13.76 8.50 16.69
C VAL A 402 15.04 8.04 17.40
N GLU A 403 15.01 6.92 18.11
CA GLU A 403 16.16 6.40 18.83
C GLU A 403 17.16 5.67 17.94
N VAL A 404 18.43 5.82 18.27
CA VAL A 404 19.55 5.09 17.67
C VAL A 404 20.13 4.20 18.76
N TYR A 405 19.86 2.92 18.67
CA TYR A 405 20.72 1.99 19.38
C TYR A 405 22.08 2.01 18.68
N GLU A 406 23.11 2.49 19.35
CA GLU A 406 24.48 2.31 18.87
C GLU A 406 24.71 0.79 18.85
N LEU A 407 25.04 0.26 17.68
CA LEU A 407 25.62 -1.06 17.58
C LEU A 407 26.96 -0.98 18.33
N HIS A 408 26.98 -1.33 19.60
CA HIS A 408 28.20 -1.63 20.32
C HIS A 408 28.83 -2.82 19.62
N GLY A 409 29.98 -2.58 19.02
CA GLY A 409 30.76 -3.64 18.44
C GLY A 409 31.26 -4.57 19.55
N GLY A 410 31.04 -5.84 19.40
CA GLY A 410 31.74 -6.89 20.15
C GLY A 410 30.82 -7.66 21.09
N GLY A 411 30.47 -8.87 20.68
CA GLY A 411 29.81 -9.87 21.51
C GLY A 411 28.98 -10.83 20.65
N ASN A 412 29.53 -11.97 20.40
CA ASN A 412 28.84 -13.11 19.80
C ASN A 412 27.56 -13.40 20.56
N GLU A 413 26.42 -13.34 19.87
CA GLU A 413 25.30 -14.22 20.18
C GLU A 413 24.56 -14.48 18.87
N GLU A 414 24.65 -15.72 18.46
CA GLU A 414 23.94 -16.36 17.37
C GLU A 414 22.45 -16.28 17.62
N ASN A 415 21.76 -15.52 16.78
CA ASN A 415 20.38 -15.79 16.42
C ASN A 415 20.27 -15.56 14.91
N VAL A 416 20.76 -16.54 14.22
CA VAL A 416 20.55 -16.74 12.78
C VAL A 416 19.07 -17.02 12.60
N VAL A 417 18.29 -16.03 12.27
CA VAL A 417 17.01 -16.25 11.60
C VAL A 417 17.36 -16.68 10.18
N THR A 418 17.43 -17.97 9.98
CA THR A 418 17.58 -18.61 8.67
C THR A 418 16.46 -18.11 7.77
N ALA A 419 16.86 -17.44 6.68
CA ALA A 419 15.97 -17.21 5.56
C ALA A 419 15.42 -18.57 5.07
N PRO A 420 14.15 -18.65 4.66
CA PRO A 420 13.62 -19.88 4.11
C PRO A 420 14.47 -20.30 2.88
N PRO A 421 14.69 -21.59 2.69
CA PRO A 421 15.57 -22.08 1.63
C PRO A 421 15.05 -21.61 0.27
N ILE A 422 15.94 -21.00 -0.50
CA ILE A 422 15.69 -20.72 -1.91
C ILE A 422 15.60 -22.08 -2.60
N ILE A 423 14.41 -22.48 -2.97
CA ILE A 423 14.19 -23.64 -3.83
C ILE A 423 14.81 -23.27 -5.19
N ARG A 424 16.01 -23.74 -5.43
CA ARG A 424 16.61 -23.77 -6.76
C ARG A 424 15.88 -24.89 -7.52
N PHE A 425 15.05 -24.51 -8.48
CA PHE A 425 14.63 -25.44 -9.50
C PHE A 425 15.87 -25.82 -10.32
N VAL A 426 16.25 -27.07 -10.21
CA VAL A 426 17.17 -27.72 -11.15
C VAL A 426 16.35 -28.00 -12.41
N PRO A 427 16.81 -27.63 -13.61
CA PRO A 427 16.13 -28.05 -14.82
C PRO A 427 16.25 -29.57 -14.95
N GLU A 428 15.14 -30.24 -15.15
CA GLU A 428 15.13 -31.63 -15.62
C GLU A 428 15.67 -31.65 -17.06
N GLU A 429 16.95 -31.96 -17.19
CA GLU A 429 17.53 -32.44 -18.45
C GLU A 429 17.96 -33.87 -18.25
N ALA A 430 17.53 -34.68 -19.23
CA ALA A 430 18.02 -36.01 -19.57
C ALA A 430 17.64 -37.19 -18.64
N VAL A 431 16.48 -37.75 -18.94
CA VAL A 431 16.31 -39.19 -18.78
C VAL A 431 16.62 -39.83 -20.12
N GLU A 432 17.87 -40.30 -20.25
CA GLU A 432 18.29 -41.18 -21.33
C GLU A 432 17.56 -42.53 -21.24
N THR A 433 16.91 -42.87 -22.31
CA THR A 433 16.34 -44.18 -22.61
C THR A 433 17.44 -45.22 -22.63
N VAL A 434 17.52 -46.05 -21.61
CA VAL A 434 18.22 -47.34 -21.70
C VAL A 434 17.20 -48.35 -22.24
N ARG A 435 17.39 -48.75 -23.50
CA ARG A 435 16.79 -49.96 -24.09
C ARG A 435 17.50 -51.14 -23.49
N CYS A 436 16.75 -52.03 -22.82
CA CYS A 436 17.15 -53.40 -22.60
C CYS A 436 16.90 -54.21 -23.88
N GLY A 437 17.97 -54.94 -24.26
CA GLY A 437 17.91 -56.02 -25.21
C GLY A 437 17.31 -57.31 -24.58
#